data_17c63874ac6a221ec9ad45af408c57a4
#
_entry.id   17c63874ac6a221ec9ad45af408c57a4
#
_cell.length_a   1.000
_cell.length_b   1.000
_cell.length_c   1.000
_cell.angle_alpha   90.00
_cell.angle_beta   90.00
_cell.angle_gamma   90.00
#
_symmetry.space_group_name_H-M   'P 1'
#
loop_
_entity.id
_entity.type
_entity.pdbx_description
1 polymer ?
#
loop_
_entity_poly.entity_id
_entity_poly.type
_entity_poly.pdbx_seq_one_letter_code
_entity_poly.pdbx_strand_id
1 'polypeptide(L)'
;MNRNELRKADINLMVVFETLMQERNVTRAAEKLFLGQPTISAALNRLRALFNDPLFIRVGHRMEPTARANEIISHLSPALDAMSVALSLTREFDPASSDMTFRIGLSDDVEYSLLPPLLRAIREEAPGVVLVIKQVNFWNVSELLMSGDITVGVCLTRELPANAKRKMLRRMQPMVVRADAGTDPITLDEYCTRPHVVVSYVANISSFADEWLAAIGRKRTAVLSVPQYSTLPALMEGTDLLCNLPDHLTRAMRRTGLRGDPLPFVTPNLELSMVWLSVMDTDPAERWLRKRLEEFMGDSSGV
;
A
#
# COMPACT_ATOMS: atom_id res chain seq x y z
N MET A 1 -3.26 -31.70 -14.40
CA MET A 1 -4.36 -31.22 -15.27
C MET A 1 -3.82 -31.00 -16.67
N ASN A 2 -4.44 -31.61 -17.69
CA ASN A 2 -3.97 -31.52 -19.06
C ASN A 2 -4.51 -30.21 -19.69
N ARG A 3 -3.75 -29.53 -20.57
CA ARG A 3 -4.19 -28.32 -21.31
C ARG A 3 -5.52 -28.49 -22.05
N ASN A 4 -5.90 -29.76 -22.37
CA ASN A 4 -7.22 -30.09 -22.94
C ASN A 4 -8.40 -29.85 -21.96
N GLU A 5 -8.16 -29.89 -20.66
CA GLU A 5 -9.17 -29.57 -19.64
C GLU A 5 -9.34 -28.05 -19.51
N LEU A 6 -8.24 -27.28 -19.63
CA LEU A 6 -8.29 -25.82 -19.70
C LEU A 6 -9.11 -25.30 -20.89
N ARG A 7 -9.12 -26.02 -22.02
CA ARG A 7 -9.93 -25.67 -23.20
C ARG A 7 -11.44 -25.66 -22.93
N LYS A 8 -11.88 -26.37 -21.88
CA LYS A 8 -13.29 -26.41 -21.46
C LYS A 8 -13.62 -25.33 -20.42
N ALA A 9 -12.61 -24.69 -19.85
CA ALA A 9 -12.81 -23.63 -18.89
C ALA A 9 -13.13 -22.32 -19.62
N ASP A 10 -14.26 -21.73 -19.28
CA ASP A 10 -14.66 -20.40 -19.79
C ASP A 10 -13.97 -19.33 -18.93
N ILE A 11 -13.03 -18.60 -19.53
CA ILE A 11 -12.26 -17.53 -18.85
C ILE A 11 -13.20 -16.46 -18.30
N ASN A 12 -14.31 -16.17 -18.98
CA ASN A 12 -15.29 -15.20 -18.50
C ASN A 12 -15.87 -15.61 -17.14
N LEU A 13 -16.07 -16.94 -16.93
CA LEU A 13 -16.50 -17.43 -15.62
C LEU A 13 -15.45 -17.18 -14.53
N MET A 14 -14.16 -17.26 -14.86
CA MET A 14 -13.09 -17.02 -13.91
C MET A 14 -13.04 -15.54 -13.49
N VAL A 15 -13.25 -14.62 -14.42
CA VAL A 15 -13.38 -13.18 -14.15
C VAL A 15 -14.60 -12.89 -13.28
N VAL A 16 -15.75 -13.52 -13.59
CA VAL A 16 -16.96 -13.40 -12.74
C VAL A 16 -16.71 -13.92 -11.34
N PHE A 17 -16.00 -15.04 -11.20
CA PHE A 17 -15.69 -15.61 -9.87
C PHE A 17 -14.81 -14.66 -9.06
N GLU A 18 -13.74 -14.14 -9.63
CA GLU A 18 -12.86 -13.16 -8.98
C GLU A 18 -13.64 -11.91 -8.53
N THR A 19 -14.48 -11.37 -9.41
CA THR A 19 -15.31 -10.21 -9.08
C THR A 19 -16.28 -10.51 -7.94
N LEU A 20 -16.88 -11.71 -7.91
CA LEU A 20 -17.75 -12.15 -6.81
C LEU A 20 -16.99 -12.30 -5.48
N MET A 21 -15.74 -12.76 -5.51
CA MET A 21 -14.86 -12.84 -4.34
C MET A 21 -14.59 -11.44 -3.76
N GLN A 22 -14.38 -10.44 -4.61
CA GLN A 22 -14.13 -9.05 -4.21
C GLN A 22 -15.41 -8.38 -3.67
N GLU A 23 -16.52 -8.48 -4.43
CA GLU A 23 -17.75 -7.72 -4.14
C GLU A 23 -18.65 -8.40 -3.08
N ARG A 24 -18.57 -9.72 -2.93
CA ARG A 24 -19.44 -10.54 -2.06
C ARG A 24 -20.93 -10.23 -2.23
N ASN A 25 -21.30 -9.79 -3.41
CA ASN A 25 -22.64 -9.35 -3.77
C ASN A 25 -22.87 -9.48 -5.28
N VAL A 26 -23.91 -10.21 -5.68
CA VAL A 26 -24.22 -10.49 -7.10
C VAL A 26 -24.57 -9.22 -7.86
N THR A 27 -25.32 -8.30 -7.24
CA THR A 27 -25.74 -7.04 -7.87
C THR A 27 -24.52 -6.13 -8.13
N ARG A 28 -23.66 -5.94 -7.13
CA ARG A 28 -22.44 -5.14 -7.28
C ARG A 28 -21.46 -5.77 -8.30
N ALA A 29 -21.34 -7.09 -8.30
CA ALA A 29 -20.54 -7.79 -9.29
C ALA A 29 -21.08 -7.58 -10.71
N ALA A 30 -22.42 -7.57 -10.87
CA ALA A 30 -23.07 -7.30 -12.15
C ALA A 30 -22.81 -5.86 -12.63
N GLU A 31 -22.95 -4.89 -11.74
CA GLU A 31 -22.63 -3.48 -12.02
C GLU A 31 -21.17 -3.29 -12.44
N LYS A 32 -20.23 -3.89 -11.68
CA LYS A 32 -18.80 -3.79 -11.94
C LYS A 32 -18.37 -4.39 -13.29
N LEU A 33 -19.04 -5.46 -13.71
CA LEU A 33 -18.77 -6.14 -14.98
C LEU A 33 -19.65 -5.64 -16.15
N PHE A 34 -20.51 -4.65 -15.91
CA PHE A 34 -21.49 -4.15 -16.89
C PHE A 34 -22.37 -5.27 -17.47
N LEU A 35 -22.77 -6.22 -16.61
CA LEU A 35 -23.62 -7.35 -16.96
C LEU A 35 -24.95 -7.32 -16.20
N GLY A 36 -25.93 -8.05 -16.70
CA GLY A 36 -27.19 -8.24 -15.97
C GLY A 36 -27.01 -9.18 -14.75
N GLN A 37 -27.69 -8.90 -13.63
CA GLN A 37 -27.70 -9.77 -12.45
C GLN A 37 -28.07 -11.23 -12.77
N PRO A 38 -29.04 -11.54 -13.68
CA PRO A 38 -29.33 -12.91 -14.07
C PRO A 38 -28.12 -13.61 -14.71
N THR A 39 -27.30 -12.88 -15.49
CA THR A 39 -26.07 -13.38 -16.11
C THR A 39 -25.05 -13.81 -15.06
N ILE A 40 -24.83 -12.97 -14.05
CA ILE A 40 -23.90 -13.29 -12.94
C ILE A 40 -24.42 -14.49 -12.13
N SER A 41 -25.74 -14.56 -11.88
CA SER A 41 -26.35 -15.70 -11.17
C SER A 41 -26.20 -17.01 -11.96
N ALA A 42 -26.39 -16.98 -13.27
CA ALA A 42 -26.17 -18.14 -14.14
C ALA A 42 -24.69 -18.55 -14.18
N ALA A 43 -23.78 -17.57 -14.26
CA ALA A 43 -22.34 -17.80 -14.18
C ALA A 43 -21.94 -18.45 -12.85
N LEU A 44 -22.46 -17.97 -11.72
CA LEU A 44 -22.21 -18.57 -10.40
C LEU A 44 -22.69 -20.02 -10.32
N ASN A 45 -23.84 -20.35 -10.90
CA ASN A 45 -24.32 -21.73 -10.93
C ASN A 45 -23.39 -22.64 -11.80
N ARG A 46 -22.88 -22.13 -12.91
CA ARG A 46 -21.88 -22.85 -13.73
C ARG A 46 -20.56 -23.05 -12.97
N LEU A 47 -20.11 -22.05 -12.22
CA LEU A 47 -18.93 -22.13 -11.38
C LEU A 47 -19.09 -23.16 -10.27
N ARG A 48 -20.24 -23.21 -9.60
CA ARG A 48 -20.57 -24.24 -8.61
C ARG A 48 -20.49 -25.65 -9.18
N ALA A 49 -21.03 -25.84 -10.38
CA ALA A 49 -20.94 -27.12 -11.06
C ALA A 49 -19.50 -27.47 -11.46
N LEU A 50 -18.74 -26.48 -11.94
CA LEU A 50 -17.35 -26.67 -12.36
C LEU A 50 -16.43 -27.09 -11.19
N PHE A 51 -16.57 -26.43 -10.03
CA PHE A 51 -15.72 -26.67 -8.85
C PHE A 51 -16.31 -27.68 -7.88
N ASN A 52 -17.54 -28.15 -8.15
CA ASN A 52 -18.30 -29.03 -7.26
C ASN A 52 -18.36 -28.52 -5.80
N ASP A 53 -18.59 -27.21 -5.67
CA ASP A 53 -18.59 -26.49 -4.39
C ASP A 53 -19.62 -25.36 -4.44
N PRO A 54 -20.34 -25.04 -3.35
CA PRO A 54 -21.24 -23.89 -3.28
C PRO A 54 -20.57 -22.55 -3.56
N LEU A 55 -19.25 -22.45 -3.37
CA LEU A 55 -18.36 -21.30 -3.50
C LEU A 55 -18.70 -20.14 -2.56
N PHE A 56 -19.97 -19.86 -2.38
CA PHE A 56 -20.46 -18.82 -1.47
C PHE A 56 -21.64 -19.34 -0.68
N ILE A 57 -21.63 -19.11 0.63
CA ILE A 57 -22.75 -19.36 1.55
C ILE A 57 -23.36 -18.01 1.96
N ARG A 58 -24.67 -18.01 2.17
CA ARG A 58 -25.38 -16.81 2.62
C ARG A 58 -25.35 -16.73 4.15
N VAL A 59 -24.74 -15.67 4.67
CA VAL A 59 -24.72 -15.34 6.09
C VAL A 59 -25.44 -14.00 6.28
N GLY A 60 -26.69 -14.05 6.70
CA GLY A 60 -27.56 -12.87 6.73
C GLY A 60 -27.80 -12.28 5.34
N HIS A 61 -27.37 -11.05 5.13
CA HIS A 61 -27.47 -10.34 3.84
C HIS A 61 -26.19 -10.39 2.99
N ARG A 62 -25.14 -11.08 3.45
CA ARG A 62 -23.84 -11.16 2.76
C ARG A 62 -23.60 -12.55 2.19
N MET A 63 -22.80 -12.58 1.13
CA MET A 63 -22.24 -13.81 0.57
C MET A 63 -20.83 -13.99 1.13
N GLU A 64 -20.63 -15.06 1.90
CA GLU A 64 -19.31 -15.40 2.44
C GLU A 64 -18.71 -16.55 1.64
N PRO A 65 -17.44 -16.44 1.20
CA PRO A 65 -16.78 -17.47 0.43
C PRO A 65 -16.51 -18.72 1.28
N THR A 66 -16.62 -19.89 0.66
CA THR A 66 -16.22 -21.17 1.29
C THR A 66 -14.69 -21.25 1.42
N ALA A 67 -14.19 -22.16 2.25
CA ALA A 67 -12.76 -22.45 2.32
C ALA A 67 -12.20 -22.85 0.94
N ARG A 68 -12.98 -23.62 0.16
CA ARG A 68 -12.63 -24.01 -1.20
C ARG A 68 -12.57 -22.83 -2.15
N ALA A 69 -13.49 -21.87 -2.05
CA ALA A 69 -13.46 -20.64 -2.86
C ALA A 69 -12.20 -19.81 -2.57
N ASN A 70 -11.78 -19.69 -1.29
CA ASN A 70 -10.55 -19.02 -0.91
C ASN A 70 -9.30 -19.72 -1.45
N GLU A 71 -9.27 -21.06 -1.43
CA GLU A 71 -8.19 -21.84 -2.03
C GLU A 71 -8.12 -21.61 -3.56
N ILE A 72 -9.25 -21.67 -4.25
CA ILE A 72 -9.32 -21.48 -5.70
C ILE A 72 -8.82 -20.08 -6.06
N ILE A 73 -9.30 -19.03 -5.40
CA ILE A 73 -8.93 -17.65 -5.77
C ILE A 73 -7.45 -17.38 -5.57
N SER A 74 -6.82 -17.97 -4.56
CA SER A 74 -5.37 -17.81 -4.32
C SER A 74 -4.50 -18.30 -5.48
N HIS A 75 -5.00 -19.23 -6.29
CA HIS A 75 -4.34 -19.73 -7.50
C HIS A 75 -4.86 -19.05 -8.78
N LEU A 76 -6.14 -18.68 -8.78
CA LEU A 76 -6.80 -18.15 -9.96
C LEU A 76 -6.42 -16.69 -10.22
N SER A 77 -6.40 -15.84 -9.19
CA SER A 77 -6.09 -14.42 -9.36
C SER A 77 -4.71 -14.19 -9.98
N PRO A 78 -3.62 -14.84 -9.52
CA PRO A 78 -2.31 -14.72 -10.18
C PRO A 78 -2.31 -15.22 -11.64
N ALA A 79 -3.15 -16.20 -11.97
CA ALA A 79 -3.26 -16.70 -13.34
C ALA A 79 -3.98 -15.70 -14.26
N LEU A 80 -5.05 -15.07 -13.79
CA LEU A 80 -5.77 -14.00 -14.52
C LEU A 80 -4.87 -12.78 -14.73
N ASP A 81 -4.08 -12.41 -13.72
CA ASP A 81 -3.07 -11.33 -13.82
C ASP A 81 -2.04 -11.65 -14.91
N ALA A 82 -1.50 -12.88 -14.91
CA ALA A 82 -0.54 -13.31 -15.94
C ALA A 82 -1.16 -13.27 -17.35
N MET A 83 -2.42 -13.63 -17.49
CA MET A 83 -3.15 -13.55 -18.77
C MET A 83 -3.38 -12.09 -19.19
N SER A 84 -3.75 -11.22 -18.25
CA SER A 84 -3.89 -9.78 -18.48
C SER A 84 -2.59 -9.17 -18.99
N VAL A 85 -1.47 -9.46 -18.33
CA VAL A 85 -0.13 -9.04 -18.78
C VAL A 85 0.18 -9.56 -20.16
N ALA A 86 -0.09 -10.86 -20.47
CA ALA A 86 0.18 -11.41 -21.78
C ALA A 86 -0.62 -10.72 -22.89
N LEU A 87 -1.85 -10.28 -22.60
CA LEU A 87 -2.69 -9.51 -23.51
C LEU A 87 -2.22 -8.05 -23.63
N SER A 88 -1.68 -7.46 -22.57
CA SER A 88 -1.17 -6.09 -22.56
C SER A 88 0.16 -5.94 -23.31
N LEU A 89 0.99 -7.00 -23.36
CA LEU A 89 2.27 -6.98 -24.11
C LEU A 89 2.12 -6.67 -25.60
N THR A 90 0.92 -6.78 -26.14
CA THR A 90 0.62 -6.44 -27.55
C THR A 90 0.31 -4.95 -27.76
N ARG A 91 0.18 -4.17 -26.69
CA ARG A 91 -0.13 -2.74 -26.73
C ARG A 91 1.04 -1.95 -26.17
N GLU A 92 1.55 -0.98 -26.95
CA GLU A 92 2.42 0.05 -26.41
C GLU A 92 1.61 0.91 -25.43
N PHE A 93 2.13 1.14 -24.24
CA PHE A 93 1.52 2.07 -23.30
C PHE A 93 1.93 3.49 -23.66
N ASP A 94 0.96 4.30 -24.05
CA ASP A 94 1.13 5.74 -24.27
C ASP A 94 0.49 6.51 -23.10
N PRO A 95 1.30 7.13 -22.23
CA PRO A 95 0.77 7.89 -21.09
C PRO A 95 -0.17 9.01 -21.50
N ALA A 96 0.12 9.71 -22.61
CA ALA A 96 -0.61 10.90 -23.02
C ALA A 96 -2.07 10.62 -23.42
N SER A 97 -2.33 9.43 -23.94
CA SER A 97 -3.67 9.00 -24.38
C SER A 97 -4.34 7.99 -23.47
N SER A 98 -3.67 7.56 -22.39
CA SER A 98 -4.17 6.55 -21.46
C SER A 98 -5.23 7.09 -20.51
N ASP A 99 -6.31 6.32 -20.29
CA ASP A 99 -7.34 6.52 -19.27
C ASP A 99 -7.30 5.46 -18.15
N MET A 100 -6.15 4.76 -18.01
CA MET A 100 -6.00 3.69 -17.04
C MET A 100 -6.11 4.18 -15.60
N THR A 101 -6.65 3.30 -14.74
CA THR A 101 -6.66 3.48 -13.30
C THR A 101 -5.56 2.63 -12.67
N PHE A 102 -4.57 3.28 -12.05
CA PHE A 102 -3.55 2.63 -11.26
C PHE A 102 -3.92 2.56 -9.78
N ARG A 103 -3.74 1.40 -9.16
CA ARG A 103 -4.01 1.16 -7.74
C ARG A 103 -2.68 1.02 -6.98
N ILE A 104 -2.34 2.05 -6.23
CA ILE A 104 -1.04 2.20 -5.58
C ILE A 104 -1.22 2.11 -4.07
N GLY A 105 -0.45 1.24 -3.42
CA GLY A 105 -0.32 1.23 -1.97
C GLY A 105 0.75 2.21 -1.51
N LEU A 106 0.40 3.18 -0.67
CA LEU A 106 1.35 4.10 -0.07
C LEU A 106 1.23 4.07 1.46
N SER A 107 2.37 4.11 2.17
CA SER A 107 2.33 4.43 3.60
C SER A 107 2.00 5.91 3.80
N ASP A 108 1.42 6.23 4.94
CA ASP A 108 0.90 7.59 5.25
C ASP A 108 1.97 8.68 5.12
N ASP A 109 3.20 8.38 5.54
CA ASP A 109 4.35 9.28 5.39
C ASP A 109 4.72 9.55 3.92
N VAL A 110 4.63 8.51 3.07
CA VAL A 110 4.89 8.58 1.63
C VAL A 110 3.75 9.33 0.93
N GLU A 111 2.51 9.03 1.26
CA GLU A 111 1.33 9.72 0.72
C GLU A 111 1.44 11.24 0.99
N TYR A 112 1.70 11.62 2.25
CA TYR A 112 1.77 13.01 2.62
C TYR A 112 2.91 13.76 1.94
N SER A 113 4.10 13.17 1.87
CA SER A 113 5.33 13.89 1.51
C SER A 113 5.78 13.70 0.05
N LEU A 114 5.59 12.53 -0.52
CA LEU A 114 6.16 12.15 -1.81
C LEU A 114 5.12 12.04 -2.93
N LEU A 115 3.82 11.80 -2.62
CA LEU A 115 2.76 11.77 -3.62
C LEU A 115 2.52 13.13 -4.30
N PRO A 116 2.55 14.30 -3.63
CA PRO A 116 2.21 15.56 -4.28
C PRO A 116 3.10 15.93 -5.49
N PRO A 117 4.43 15.78 -5.47
CA PRO A 117 5.25 16.02 -6.66
C PRO A 117 4.99 14.99 -7.76
N LEU A 118 4.81 13.71 -7.42
CA LEU A 118 4.46 12.67 -8.39
C LEU A 118 3.13 12.96 -9.08
N LEU A 119 2.10 13.35 -8.32
CA LEU A 119 0.78 13.66 -8.88
C LEU A 119 0.85 14.80 -9.88
N ARG A 120 1.63 15.86 -9.60
CA ARG A 120 1.80 16.98 -10.54
C ARG A 120 2.41 16.48 -11.86
N ALA A 121 3.48 15.71 -11.81
CA ALA A 121 4.14 15.18 -13.00
C ALA A 121 3.21 14.23 -13.80
N ILE A 122 2.48 13.36 -13.13
CA ILE A 122 1.52 12.46 -13.80
C ILE A 122 0.40 13.27 -14.47
N ARG A 123 -0.12 14.34 -13.83
CA ARG A 123 -1.16 15.18 -14.42
C ARG A 123 -0.70 15.93 -15.67
N GLU A 124 0.58 16.23 -15.79
CA GLU A 124 1.18 16.85 -16.99
C GLU A 124 1.43 15.82 -18.10
N GLU A 125 1.96 14.63 -17.75
CA GLU A 125 2.38 13.62 -18.71
C GLU A 125 1.21 12.71 -19.17
N ALA A 126 0.30 12.40 -18.26
CA ALA A 126 -0.78 11.43 -18.45
C ALA A 126 -2.11 11.96 -17.88
N PRO A 127 -2.71 12.98 -18.51
CA PRO A 127 -3.86 13.70 -17.95
C PRO A 127 -5.13 12.85 -17.77
N GLY A 128 -5.28 11.76 -18.54
CA GLY A 128 -6.40 10.83 -18.44
C GLY A 128 -6.23 9.76 -17.34
N VAL A 129 -5.00 9.55 -16.88
CA VAL A 129 -4.70 8.51 -15.88
C VAL A 129 -5.33 8.87 -14.52
N VAL A 130 -5.91 7.85 -13.87
CA VAL A 130 -6.47 7.94 -12.52
C VAL A 130 -5.58 7.18 -11.54
N LEU A 131 -5.23 7.82 -10.43
CA LEU A 131 -4.53 7.18 -9.31
C LEU A 131 -5.51 6.89 -8.18
N VAL A 132 -5.57 5.64 -7.74
CA VAL A 132 -6.31 5.21 -6.55
C VAL A 132 -5.29 4.80 -5.51
N ILE A 133 -5.21 5.58 -4.42
CA ILE A 133 -4.27 5.34 -3.35
C ILE A 133 -4.95 4.52 -2.26
N LYS A 134 -4.28 3.46 -1.82
CA LYS A 134 -4.68 2.64 -0.68
C LYS A 134 -3.59 2.68 0.39
N GLN A 135 -3.97 2.92 1.62
CA GLN A 135 -3.02 2.95 2.73
C GLN A 135 -2.44 1.57 2.98
N VAL A 136 -1.11 1.49 2.98
CA VAL A 136 -0.36 0.27 3.26
C VAL A 136 0.68 0.47 4.36
N ASN A 137 1.09 -0.64 4.93
CA ASN A 137 2.22 -0.75 5.85
C ASN A 137 2.84 -2.16 5.71
N PHE A 138 3.91 -2.43 6.46
CA PHE A 138 4.60 -3.74 6.40
C PHE A 138 3.76 -4.94 6.89
N TRP A 139 2.58 -4.72 7.49
CA TRP A 139 1.67 -5.78 7.91
C TRP A 139 0.70 -6.22 6.81
N ASN A 140 0.22 -5.27 5.98
CA ASN A 140 -0.87 -5.53 5.04
C ASN A 140 -0.48 -5.46 3.56
N VAL A 141 0.70 -4.94 3.22
CA VAL A 141 1.12 -4.76 1.81
C VAL A 141 1.14 -6.07 1.04
N SER A 142 1.57 -7.16 1.67
CA SER A 142 1.61 -8.50 1.06
C SER A 142 0.21 -9.02 0.72
N GLU A 143 -0.75 -8.87 1.62
CA GLU A 143 -2.14 -9.25 1.42
C GLU A 143 -2.79 -8.45 0.29
N LEU A 144 -2.58 -7.13 0.28
CA LEU A 144 -3.17 -6.24 -0.72
C LEU A 144 -2.59 -6.44 -2.13
N LEU A 145 -1.32 -6.83 -2.23
CA LEU A 145 -0.70 -7.25 -3.50
C LEU A 145 -1.28 -8.59 -3.97
N MET A 146 -1.43 -9.56 -3.07
CA MET A 146 -1.95 -10.88 -3.41
C MET A 146 -3.44 -10.87 -3.77
N SER A 147 -4.24 -9.96 -3.21
CA SER A 147 -5.65 -9.77 -3.56
C SER A 147 -5.86 -8.97 -4.84
N GLY A 148 -4.80 -8.33 -5.39
CA GLY A 148 -4.94 -7.41 -6.53
C GLY A 148 -5.58 -6.06 -6.19
N ASP A 149 -5.77 -5.75 -4.91
CA ASP A 149 -6.27 -4.45 -4.45
C ASP A 149 -5.31 -3.31 -4.78
N ILE A 150 -4.02 -3.62 -4.85
CA ILE A 150 -2.95 -2.75 -5.34
C ILE A 150 -2.05 -3.54 -6.29
N THR A 151 -1.44 -2.87 -7.25
CA THR A 151 -0.47 -3.47 -8.19
C THR A 151 0.98 -3.20 -7.76
N VAL A 152 1.19 -2.12 -7.04
CA VAL A 152 2.48 -1.71 -6.47
C VAL A 152 2.29 -1.09 -5.10
N GLY A 153 3.20 -1.38 -4.17
CA GLY A 153 3.23 -0.78 -2.82
C GLY A 153 4.54 -0.03 -2.58
N VAL A 154 4.49 1.11 -1.88
CA VAL A 154 5.65 1.87 -1.42
C VAL A 154 5.56 2.07 0.09
N CYS A 155 6.35 1.33 0.84
CA CYS A 155 6.36 1.36 2.30
C CYS A 155 7.64 0.72 2.86
N LEU A 156 7.79 0.74 4.18
CA LEU A 156 8.68 -0.20 4.88
C LEU A 156 8.19 -1.63 4.62
N THR A 157 9.13 -2.55 4.40
CA THR A 157 8.80 -3.95 4.14
C THR A 157 9.46 -4.88 5.15
N ARG A 158 8.78 -5.97 5.49
CA ARG A 158 9.32 -7.10 6.24
C ARG A 158 9.28 -8.35 5.35
N GLU A 159 8.48 -9.32 5.71
CA GLU A 159 8.30 -10.54 4.93
C GLU A 159 7.42 -10.26 3.70
N LEU A 160 7.87 -10.74 2.55
CA LEU A 160 7.16 -10.61 1.29
C LEU A 160 6.89 -11.99 0.70
N PRO A 161 5.82 -12.15 -0.09
CA PRO A 161 5.56 -13.38 -0.84
C PRO A 161 6.75 -13.75 -1.75
N ALA A 162 6.95 -15.04 -1.96
CA ALA A 162 8.07 -15.55 -2.79
C ALA A 162 8.03 -15.02 -4.26
N ASN A 163 6.85 -14.69 -4.76
CA ASN A 163 6.63 -14.11 -6.09
C ASN A 163 6.63 -12.58 -6.10
N ALA A 164 6.91 -11.92 -4.99
CA ALA A 164 7.07 -10.47 -4.96
C ALA A 164 8.48 -10.06 -5.38
N LYS A 165 8.57 -8.92 -6.05
CA LYS A 165 9.80 -8.18 -6.33
C LYS A 165 9.88 -6.97 -5.42
N ARG A 166 11.09 -6.61 -5.05
CA ARG A 166 11.38 -5.45 -4.21
C ARG A 166 12.49 -4.62 -4.83
N LYS A 167 12.33 -3.30 -4.79
CA LYS A 167 13.36 -2.32 -5.09
C LYS A 167 13.45 -1.30 -3.97
N MET A 168 14.63 -1.15 -3.37
CA MET A 168 14.87 -0.06 -2.43
C MET A 168 14.82 1.26 -3.19
N LEU A 169 14.02 2.21 -2.68
CA LEU A 169 13.88 3.55 -3.23
C LEU A 169 14.80 4.55 -2.52
N ARG A 170 14.79 4.53 -1.19
CA ARG A 170 15.63 5.43 -0.38
C ARG A 170 15.94 4.87 1.00
N ARG A 171 17.02 5.39 1.58
CA ARG A 171 17.29 5.25 3.00
C ARG A 171 16.65 6.39 3.75
N MET A 172 15.92 6.07 4.82
CA MET A 172 15.23 7.03 5.66
C MET A 172 15.97 7.16 6.99
N GLN A 173 16.16 8.40 7.43
CA GLN A 173 16.68 8.70 8.76
C GLN A 173 15.51 9.07 9.67
N PRO A 174 15.32 8.39 10.80
CA PRO A 174 14.38 8.83 11.80
C PRO A 174 14.83 10.16 12.42
N MET A 175 13.88 11.09 12.51
CA MET A 175 14.05 12.41 13.13
C MET A 175 13.11 12.53 14.31
N VAL A 176 13.43 13.37 15.30
CA VAL A 176 12.48 13.81 16.30
C VAL A 176 11.92 15.17 15.92
N VAL A 177 10.60 15.35 16.02
CA VAL A 177 9.93 16.62 15.77
C VAL A 177 9.28 17.17 17.01
N ARG A 178 9.19 18.51 17.06
CA ARG A 178 8.59 19.32 18.13
C ARG A 178 7.98 20.60 17.55
N ALA A 179 7.08 21.23 18.30
CA ALA A 179 6.42 22.49 17.93
C ALA A 179 6.86 23.69 18.79
N ASP A 180 7.78 23.48 19.75
CA ASP A 180 8.27 24.54 20.62
C ASP A 180 9.29 25.47 19.91
N ALA A 181 9.57 26.62 20.50
CA ALA A 181 10.49 27.64 19.97
C ALA A 181 11.98 27.36 20.26
N GLY A 182 12.33 26.23 20.88
CA GLY A 182 13.71 25.88 21.20
C GLY A 182 14.58 25.81 19.96
N THR A 183 15.81 26.35 20.01
CA THR A 183 16.75 26.40 18.90
C THR A 183 17.79 25.30 18.93
N ASP A 184 18.11 24.78 20.10
CA ASP A 184 19.11 23.74 20.28
C ASP A 184 18.53 22.35 19.92
N PRO A 185 19.36 21.43 19.41
CA PRO A 185 18.96 20.06 19.18
C PRO A 185 18.47 19.38 20.48
N ILE A 186 17.49 18.49 20.37
CA ILE A 186 16.99 17.70 21.50
C ILE A 186 18.10 16.81 22.05
N THR A 187 18.38 16.92 23.35
CA THR A 187 19.30 16.03 24.05
C THR A 187 18.65 14.68 24.37
N LEU A 188 19.46 13.65 24.67
CA LEU A 188 18.94 12.32 25.03
C LEU A 188 18.09 12.38 26.32
N ASP A 189 18.48 13.22 27.29
CA ASP A 189 17.71 13.35 28.52
C ASP A 189 16.36 14.05 28.28
N GLU A 190 16.33 15.12 27.51
CA GLU A 190 15.07 15.75 27.08
C GLU A 190 14.17 14.78 26.30
N TYR A 191 14.75 14.04 25.36
CA TYR A 191 14.01 13.03 24.60
C TYR A 191 13.36 11.97 25.50
N CYS A 192 14.06 11.54 26.57
CA CYS A 192 13.55 10.52 27.48
C CYS A 192 12.55 11.07 28.52
N THR A 193 12.61 12.37 28.84
CA THR A 193 11.77 12.98 29.90
C THR A 193 10.50 13.63 29.35
N ARG A 194 10.54 14.17 28.12
CA ARG A 194 9.37 14.79 27.47
C ARG A 194 8.36 13.72 27.01
N PRO A 195 7.05 14.05 27.00
CA PRO A 195 6.00 13.14 26.54
C PRO A 195 6.03 12.98 25.02
N HIS A 196 5.64 11.78 24.54
CA HIS A 196 5.66 11.45 23.12
C HIS A 196 4.28 11.14 22.54
N VAL A 197 4.06 11.58 21.31
CA VAL A 197 3.03 11.03 20.42
C VAL A 197 3.67 9.89 19.60
N VAL A 198 2.96 8.78 19.47
CA VAL A 198 3.34 7.66 18.60
C VAL A 198 2.36 7.58 17.43
N VAL A 199 2.87 7.46 16.21
CA VAL A 199 2.03 7.13 15.06
C VAL A 199 2.03 5.62 14.87
N SER A 200 0.86 5.00 14.99
CA SER A 200 0.68 3.54 14.92
C SER A 200 -0.64 3.15 14.28
N TYR A 201 -0.56 2.41 13.18
CA TYR A 201 -1.73 1.87 12.46
C TYR A 201 -2.46 0.75 13.22
N VAL A 202 -1.82 0.19 14.25
CA VAL A 202 -2.37 -0.92 15.05
C VAL A 202 -2.67 -0.49 16.49
N ALA A 203 -2.78 0.83 16.72
CA ALA A 203 -3.07 1.43 18.03
C ALA A 203 -2.07 1.00 19.14
N ASN A 204 -0.80 0.79 18.78
CA ASN A 204 0.26 0.49 19.72
C ASN A 204 0.88 1.81 20.24
N ILE A 205 1.32 1.82 21.49
CA ILE A 205 2.06 2.93 22.11
C ILE A 205 3.57 2.77 22.01
N SER A 206 4.06 1.63 21.54
CA SER A 206 5.49 1.38 21.29
C SER A 206 5.80 1.43 19.78
N SER A 207 7.05 1.76 19.46
CA SER A 207 7.58 1.84 18.11
C SER A 207 9.03 1.36 18.08
N PHE A 208 9.67 1.37 16.90
CA PHE A 208 11.12 1.08 16.78
C PHE A 208 12.00 1.89 17.73
N ALA A 209 11.62 3.14 18.07
CA ALA A 209 12.39 3.96 18.98
C ALA A 209 12.48 3.36 20.39
N ASP A 210 11.46 2.63 20.83
CA ASP A 210 11.45 2.00 22.15
C ASP A 210 12.43 0.81 22.21
N GLU A 211 12.56 0.06 21.11
CA GLU A 211 13.56 -1.01 20.95
C GLU A 211 14.98 -0.43 20.95
N TRP A 212 15.21 0.68 20.25
CA TRP A 212 16.51 1.33 20.18
C TRP A 212 16.92 1.96 21.51
N LEU A 213 15.98 2.58 22.24
CA LEU A 213 16.23 3.11 23.59
C LEU A 213 16.53 2.00 24.58
N ALA A 214 15.80 0.89 24.52
CA ALA A 214 16.05 -0.25 25.40
C ALA A 214 17.45 -0.83 25.20
N ALA A 215 17.99 -0.85 23.99
CA ALA A 215 19.34 -1.30 23.69
C ALA A 215 20.44 -0.46 24.37
N ILE A 216 20.14 0.80 24.73
CA ILE A 216 21.05 1.71 25.46
C ILE A 216 20.61 1.93 26.92
N GLY A 217 19.70 1.09 27.44
CA GLY A 217 19.22 1.15 28.82
C GLY A 217 18.34 2.38 29.12
N ARG A 218 17.70 2.97 28.11
CA ARG A 218 16.86 4.17 28.25
C ARG A 218 15.39 3.82 27.88
N LYS A 219 14.49 4.71 28.24
CA LYS A 219 13.06 4.63 27.91
C LYS A 219 12.47 6.02 27.73
N ARG A 220 11.33 6.11 27.07
CA ARG A 220 10.50 7.32 26.94
C ARG A 220 9.09 7.03 27.43
N THR A 221 8.25 8.06 27.52
CA THR A 221 6.83 7.92 27.86
C THR A 221 5.98 8.36 26.67
N ALA A 222 5.25 7.42 26.08
CA ALA A 222 4.23 7.73 25.11
C ALA A 222 2.91 8.05 25.84
N VAL A 223 2.30 9.21 25.51
CA VAL A 223 1.07 9.68 26.13
C VAL A 223 -0.11 9.64 25.16
N LEU A 224 0.17 9.51 23.86
CA LEU A 224 -0.84 9.48 22.80
C LEU A 224 -0.38 8.57 21.67
N SER A 225 -1.30 7.80 21.10
CA SER A 225 -1.12 7.06 19.84
C SER A 225 -2.17 7.53 18.84
N VAL A 226 -1.74 7.85 17.63
CA VAL A 226 -2.62 8.28 16.52
C VAL A 226 -2.33 7.44 15.27
N PRO A 227 -3.32 7.24 14.39
CA PRO A 227 -3.12 6.37 13.22
C PRO A 227 -2.41 7.06 12.05
N GLN A 228 -2.29 8.40 12.05
CA GLN A 228 -1.81 9.18 10.91
C GLN A 228 -0.89 10.33 11.34
N TYR A 229 0.09 10.63 10.48
CA TYR A 229 1.00 11.76 10.67
C TYR A 229 0.35 13.12 10.41
N SER A 230 -0.66 13.19 9.57
CA SER A 230 -1.31 14.45 9.16
C SER A 230 -1.93 15.25 10.31
N THR A 231 -2.26 14.60 11.42
CA THR A 231 -2.84 15.25 12.61
C THR A 231 -1.78 15.87 13.54
N LEU A 232 -0.51 15.52 13.39
CA LEU A 232 0.55 15.92 14.32
C LEU A 232 0.70 17.44 14.46
N PRO A 233 0.66 18.26 13.41
CA PRO A 233 0.81 19.70 13.58
C PRO A 233 -0.18 20.30 14.58
N ALA A 234 -1.47 19.94 14.43
CA ALA A 234 -2.52 20.43 15.32
C ALA A 234 -2.43 19.87 16.75
N LEU A 235 -1.96 18.60 16.90
CA LEU A 235 -1.80 17.98 18.22
C LEU A 235 -0.59 18.50 19.00
N MET A 236 0.46 18.90 18.30
CA MET A 236 1.72 19.32 18.92
C MET A 236 1.79 20.83 19.15
N GLU A 237 0.98 21.62 18.45
CA GLU A 237 0.95 23.08 18.61
C GLU A 237 0.69 23.48 20.07
N GLY A 238 1.59 24.32 20.62
CA GLY A 238 1.48 24.80 22.01
C GLY A 238 1.75 23.74 23.08
N THR A 239 2.31 22.61 22.73
CA THR A 239 2.65 21.53 23.66
C THR A 239 4.16 21.27 23.71
N ASP A 240 4.59 20.49 24.69
CA ASP A 240 5.97 19.97 24.83
C ASP A 240 6.16 18.58 24.21
N LEU A 241 5.18 18.09 23.45
CA LEU A 241 5.17 16.78 22.85
C LEU A 241 6.31 16.58 21.83
N LEU A 242 6.85 15.38 21.81
CA LEU A 242 7.79 14.91 20.79
C LEU A 242 7.14 13.82 19.94
N CYS A 243 7.54 13.73 18.67
CA CYS A 243 7.16 12.62 17.78
C CYS A 243 8.34 12.23 16.90
N ASN A 244 8.41 10.96 16.51
CA ASN A 244 9.40 10.51 15.53
C ASN A 244 8.80 10.45 14.13
N LEU A 245 9.49 11.04 13.17
CA LEU A 245 9.13 11.05 11.76
C LEU A 245 10.30 10.61 10.88
N PRO A 246 10.06 10.04 9.69
CA PRO A 246 11.08 9.94 8.65
C PRO A 246 11.54 11.34 8.19
N ASP A 247 12.78 11.45 7.76
CA ASP A 247 13.39 12.72 7.32
C ASP A 247 12.65 13.40 6.17
N HIS A 248 12.14 12.62 5.19
CA HIS A 248 11.38 13.17 4.05
C HIS A 248 10.05 13.79 4.51
N LEU A 249 9.36 13.17 5.47
CA LEU A 249 8.12 13.70 6.04
C LEU A 249 8.42 14.93 6.90
N THR A 250 9.49 14.89 7.70
CA THR A 250 9.94 16.05 8.49
C THR A 250 10.19 17.27 7.60
N ARG A 251 10.83 17.07 6.44
CA ARG A 251 11.02 18.16 5.46
C ARG A 251 9.70 18.70 4.91
N ALA A 252 8.75 17.82 4.58
CA ALA A 252 7.44 18.23 4.08
C ALA A 252 6.62 19.01 5.13
N MET A 253 6.75 18.64 6.40
CA MET A 253 6.02 19.27 7.52
C MET A 253 6.64 20.56 8.06
N ARG A 254 7.80 21.00 7.58
CA ARG A 254 8.43 22.29 8.05
C ARG A 254 7.49 23.48 7.98
N ARG A 255 6.62 23.54 6.98
CA ARG A 255 5.67 24.65 6.79
C ARG A 255 4.50 24.63 7.78
N THR A 256 4.33 23.58 8.57
CA THR A 256 3.28 23.42 9.56
C THR A 256 3.70 23.87 10.97
N GLY A 257 4.88 24.46 11.11
CA GLY A 257 5.40 24.88 12.42
C GLY A 257 6.20 23.79 13.17
N LEU A 258 6.26 22.56 12.62
CA LEU A 258 7.07 21.50 13.23
C LEU A 258 8.53 21.66 12.85
N ARG A 259 9.39 21.63 13.85
CA ARG A 259 10.84 21.55 13.70
C ARG A 259 11.31 20.12 13.90
N GLY A 260 12.24 19.65 13.05
CA GLY A 260 12.86 18.34 13.17
C GLY A 260 14.33 18.44 13.49
N ASP A 261 14.77 17.63 14.45
CA ASP A 261 16.16 17.43 14.84
C ASP A 261 16.56 15.96 14.62
N PRO A 262 17.84 15.64 14.39
CA PRO A 262 18.32 14.27 14.43
C PRO A 262 17.97 13.62 15.78
N LEU A 263 17.71 12.30 15.77
CA LEU A 263 17.56 11.59 17.04
C LEU A 263 18.85 11.66 17.86
N PRO A 264 18.78 11.87 19.19
CA PRO A 264 19.95 12.03 20.05
C PRO A 264 20.64 10.70 20.41
N PHE A 265 20.45 9.67 19.58
CA PHE A 265 21.06 8.34 19.70
C PHE A 265 21.17 7.69 18.32
N VAL A 266 22.05 6.69 18.22
CA VAL A 266 22.27 5.96 16.94
C VAL A 266 21.07 5.08 16.64
N THR A 267 20.60 5.13 15.40
CA THR A 267 19.49 4.33 14.90
C THR A 267 19.92 3.54 13.67
N PRO A 268 19.34 2.36 13.43
CA PRO A 268 19.47 1.69 12.15
C PRO A 268 18.88 2.53 11.02
N ASN A 269 19.44 2.37 9.82
CA ASN A 269 18.80 2.90 8.61
C ASN A 269 17.51 2.12 8.35
N LEU A 270 16.45 2.85 8.06
CA LEU A 270 15.19 2.29 7.57
C LEU A 270 15.17 2.41 6.04
N GLU A 271 14.64 1.40 5.35
CA GLU A 271 14.63 1.36 3.90
C GLU A 271 13.19 1.47 3.36
N LEU A 272 12.88 2.59 2.72
CA LEU A 272 11.68 2.70 1.91
C LEU A 272 11.85 1.85 0.65
N SER A 273 10.91 0.95 0.41
CA SER A 273 10.96 0.04 -0.72
C SER A 273 9.69 0.10 -1.55
N MET A 274 9.84 -0.05 -2.85
CA MET A 274 8.77 -0.34 -3.78
C MET A 274 8.67 -1.87 -3.95
N VAL A 275 7.45 -2.40 -3.89
CA VAL A 275 7.15 -3.85 -3.99
C VAL A 275 6.01 -4.10 -4.96
N TRP A 276 6.11 -5.17 -5.75
CA TRP A 276 5.09 -5.58 -6.71
C TRP A 276 5.18 -7.09 -6.96
N LEU A 277 4.16 -7.71 -7.52
CA LEU A 277 4.23 -9.11 -7.90
C LEU A 277 4.98 -9.29 -9.23
N SER A 278 5.76 -10.36 -9.33
CA SER A 278 6.58 -10.65 -10.52
C SER A 278 5.77 -10.81 -11.80
N VAL A 279 4.50 -11.16 -11.71
CA VAL A 279 3.57 -11.23 -12.85
C VAL A 279 3.37 -9.87 -13.51
N MET A 280 3.42 -8.77 -12.75
CA MET A 280 3.26 -7.39 -13.24
C MET A 280 4.59 -6.77 -13.74
N ASP A 281 5.69 -7.53 -13.68
CA ASP A 281 7.03 -6.98 -13.96
C ASP A 281 7.22 -6.49 -15.39
N THR A 282 6.64 -7.18 -16.34
CA THR A 282 6.79 -6.92 -17.78
C THR A 282 5.67 -6.06 -18.37
N ASP A 283 4.59 -5.82 -17.63
CA ASP A 283 3.49 -4.95 -18.09
C ASP A 283 4.00 -3.53 -18.39
N PRO A 284 3.79 -2.99 -19.62
CA PRO A 284 4.32 -1.69 -20.02
C PRO A 284 3.79 -0.52 -19.20
N ALA A 285 2.51 -0.52 -18.83
CA ALA A 285 1.90 0.54 -18.03
C ALA A 285 2.42 0.51 -16.58
N GLU A 286 2.49 -0.67 -15.98
CA GLU A 286 3.04 -0.85 -14.64
C GLU A 286 4.54 -0.51 -14.57
N ARG A 287 5.31 -0.81 -15.63
CA ARG A 287 6.71 -0.41 -15.73
C ARG A 287 6.87 1.10 -15.80
N TRP A 288 6.03 1.78 -16.58
CA TRP A 288 6.00 3.24 -16.63
C TRP A 288 5.69 3.83 -15.24
N LEU A 289 4.64 3.34 -14.57
CA LEU A 289 4.30 3.78 -13.22
C LEU A 289 5.46 3.58 -12.24
N ARG A 290 6.06 2.39 -12.20
CA ARG A 290 7.19 2.10 -11.30
C ARG A 290 8.39 3.01 -11.56
N LYS A 291 8.65 3.36 -12.82
CA LYS A 291 9.69 4.33 -13.16
C LYS A 291 9.38 5.71 -12.58
N ARG A 292 8.14 6.18 -12.67
CA ARG A 292 7.72 7.45 -12.05
C ARG A 292 7.82 7.41 -10.52
N LEU A 293 7.38 6.31 -9.90
CA LEU A 293 7.56 6.12 -8.46
C LEU A 293 9.03 6.18 -8.04
N GLU A 294 9.92 5.55 -8.81
CA GLU A 294 11.36 5.60 -8.56
C GLU A 294 11.92 7.03 -8.67
N GLU A 295 11.55 7.78 -9.70
CA GLU A 295 12.02 9.14 -9.92
C GLU A 295 11.59 10.13 -8.83
N PHE A 296 10.36 10.00 -8.34
CA PHE A 296 9.79 10.95 -7.37
C PHE A 296 9.90 10.50 -5.91
N MET A 297 10.02 9.22 -5.66
CA MET A 297 10.07 8.65 -4.31
C MET A 297 11.43 8.05 -3.95
N GLY A 298 12.34 7.90 -4.92
CA GLY A 298 13.72 7.46 -4.71
C GLY A 298 14.60 8.53 -4.06
N ASP A 299 15.82 8.15 -3.67
CA ASP A 299 16.83 9.11 -3.29
C ASP A 299 17.15 9.97 -4.51
N SER A 300 16.78 11.23 -4.46
CA SER A 300 17.27 12.22 -5.40
C SER A 300 18.75 12.44 -5.10
N SER A 301 19.62 11.69 -5.78
CA SER A 301 21.03 12.04 -5.87
C SER A 301 21.10 13.35 -6.66
N GLY A 302 21.00 14.47 -5.98
CA GLY A 302 21.31 15.80 -6.50
C GLY A 302 20.12 16.57 -7.09
N VAL A 303 19.43 17.34 -6.27
CA VAL A 303 19.11 18.77 -6.50
C VAL A 303 19.25 19.50 -5.17
#